data_5104e692dc235c93904f08a3e95e48d5
#
_entry.id   5104e692dc235c93904f08a3e95e48d5
#
_cell.length_a   1.000
_cell.length_b   1.000
_cell.length_c   1.000
_cell.angle_alpha   90.00
_cell.angle_beta   90.00
_cell.angle_gamma   90.00
#
_symmetry.space_group_name_H-M   'P 1'
#
loop_
_entity.id
_entity.type
_entity.pdbx_description
1 polymer ?
#
loop_
_entity_poly.entity_id
_entity_poly.type
_entity_poly.pdbx_seq_one_letter_code
_entity_poly.pdbx_strand_id
1 'polypeptide(L)'
;MMFVEGKWLYNYLVNNIYENQDFDLFKFNPLSMKSVIHKDKDKNDIESEFRYLPSSVKQTIVKQVVSSLKTLKTLRTKGFQKHGRLNFISELTSINLKQYGVTHEIRSSTKMKLQVISKLVKVSGIQQIKNIKGIDFANANILNTPNGYYVAITCYEDKNLKRKVKTNGKTIGIDFGCQTSLTYSDGTKQNISFEESDRLKILQRKLSKKTKRSNRRDKLIRKIGKQYQHMNNKKIDISNKIVHELKQYDKVIIQDEQLSKWMKIGHGKKISHGCLGLIKSKLMKMDNIVVLDKYIPTTKLCTSCGNVHDTLTQYDRIFICPKCGSTMDRDVHAA
;
A
#
# COMPACT_ATOMS: atom_id res chain seq x y z
N MET A 1 -16.82 14.03 12.61
CA MET A 1 -17.07 15.31 11.92
C MET A 1 -15.87 15.76 11.08
N MET A 2 -14.60 15.77 11.58
CA MET A 2 -13.40 16.21 10.84
C MET A 2 -13.27 15.59 9.43
N PHE A 3 -13.54 14.29 9.26
CA PHE A 3 -13.54 13.63 7.95
C PHE A 3 -14.64 14.12 7.00
N VAL A 4 -15.78 14.51 7.55
CA VAL A 4 -16.91 15.05 6.77
C VAL A 4 -16.58 16.45 6.26
N GLU A 5 -16.12 17.32 7.15
CA GLU A 5 -15.71 18.69 6.78
C GLU A 5 -14.50 18.68 5.82
N GLY A 6 -13.55 17.76 6.03
CA GLY A 6 -12.42 17.57 5.13
C GLY A 6 -12.84 17.12 3.73
N LYS A 7 -13.86 16.25 3.61
CA LYS A 7 -14.47 15.90 2.34
C LYS A 7 -15.11 17.10 1.66
N TRP A 8 -15.84 17.94 2.41
CA TRP A 8 -16.44 19.14 1.84
C TRP A 8 -15.38 20.07 1.25
N LEU A 9 -14.32 20.35 2.00
CA LEU A 9 -13.21 21.17 1.52
C LEU A 9 -12.55 20.56 0.26
N TYR A 10 -12.25 19.26 0.26
CA TYR A 10 -11.66 18.59 -0.90
C TYR A 10 -12.54 18.74 -2.14
N ASN A 11 -13.84 18.46 -2.00
CA ASN A 11 -14.77 18.53 -3.13
C ASN A 11 -14.99 19.97 -3.61
N TYR A 12 -15.02 20.94 -2.69
CA TYR A 12 -15.06 22.36 -3.04
C TYR A 12 -13.86 22.76 -3.90
N LEU A 13 -12.65 22.36 -3.50
CA LEU A 13 -11.44 22.66 -4.26
C LEU A 13 -11.48 22.02 -5.65
N VAL A 14 -11.90 20.75 -5.73
CA VAL A 14 -12.04 20.06 -7.03
C VAL A 14 -13.07 20.74 -7.92
N ASN A 15 -14.19 21.18 -7.36
CA ASN A 15 -15.22 21.91 -8.12
C ASN A 15 -14.66 23.20 -8.71
N ASN A 16 -14.05 24.03 -7.86
CA ASN A 16 -13.52 25.33 -8.30
C ASN A 16 -12.40 25.22 -9.31
N ILE A 17 -11.55 24.21 -9.24
CA ILE A 17 -10.49 23.96 -10.24
C ILE A 17 -11.06 23.76 -11.67
N TYR A 18 -12.25 23.25 -11.80
CA TYR A 18 -12.81 22.91 -13.11
C TYR A 18 -13.95 23.84 -13.56
N GLU A 19 -14.66 24.47 -12.64
CA GLU A 19 -15.83 25.27 -12.95
C GLU A 19 -15.58 26.79 -12.82
N ASN A 20 -14.54 27.21 -12.07
CA ASN A 20 -14.22 28.61 -11.85
C ASN A 20 -12.87 28.95 -12.49
N GLN A 21 -12.91 29.72 -13.59
CA GLN A 21 -11.71 30.10 -14.35
C GLN A 21 -10.76 31.01 -13.57
N ASP A 22 -11.28 31.79 -12.64
CA ASP A 22 -10.49 32.74 -11.83
C ASP A 22 -9.88 32.09 -10.59
N PHE A 23 -10.21 30.81 -10.31
CA PHE A 23 -9.73 30.11 -9.13
C PHE A 23 -8.29 29.60 -9.29
N ASP A 24 -7.36 30.25 -8.60
CA ASP A 24 -5.97 29.79 -8.50
C ASP A 24 -5.72 29.02 -7.21
N LEU A 25 -5.68 27.68 -7.32
CA LEU A 25 -5.41 26.79 -6.19
C LEU A 25 -4.04 27.06 -5.55
N PHE A 26 -3.03 27.54 -6.29
CA PHE A 26 -1.69 27.78 -5.75
C PHE A 26 -1.63 29.03 -4.88
N LYS A 27 -2.52 30.00 -5.14
CA LYS A 27 -2.70 31.23 -4.34
C LYS A 27 -3.77 31.08 -3.27
N PHE A 28 -4.54 30.00 -3.30
CA PHE A 28 -5.66 29.79 -2.36
C PHE A 28 -5.18 29.68 -0.92
N ASN A 29 -5.69 30.56 -0.07
CA ASN A 29 -5.44 30.54 1.37
C ASN A 29 -6.57 29.78 2.12
N PRO A 30 -6.36 28.54 2.57
CA PRO A 30 -7.38 27.79 3.26
C PRO A 30 -7.69 28.31 4.67
N LEU A 31 -6.89 29.25 5.20
CA LEU A 31 -7.08 29.80 6.55
C LEU A 31 -8.19 30.85 6.60
N SER A 32 -8.40 31.59 5.52
CA SER A 32 -9.47 32.57 5.40
C SER A 32 -10.86 31.92 5.28
N MET A 33 -10.93 30.64 4.92
CA MET A 33 -12.19 29.95 4.68
C MET A 33 -12.85 29.49 5.97
N LYS A 34 -13.97 30.13 6.36
CA LYS A 34 -14.75 29.79 7.56
C LYS A 34 -15.86 28.79 7.28
N SER A 35 -16.46 28.88 6.09
CA SER A 35 -17.58 28.04 5.64
C SER A 35 -17.31 27.47 4.25
N VAL A 36 -18.14 26.55 3.81
CA VAL A 36 -18.08 25.91 2.48
C VAL A 36 -19.48 25.57 2.01
N ILE A 37 -19.73 25.82 0.73
CA ILE A 37 -20.94 25.35 0.05
C ILE A 37 -20.68 23.90 -0.41
N HIS A 38 -21.56 22.99 -0.02
CA HIS A 38 -21.51 21.58 -0.41
C HIS A 38 -22.91 21.05 -0.68
N LYS A 39 -23.00 19.93 -1.41
CA LYS A 39 -24.29 19.30 -1.70
C LYS A 39 -24.69 18.36 -0.56
N ASP A 40 -25.97 18.44 -0.17
CA ASP A 40 -26.61 17.52 0.76
C ASP A 40 -26.92 16.17 0.10
N LYS A 41 -27.71 15.33 0.80
CA LYS A 41 -28.16 14.02 0.26
C LYS A 41 -29.12 14.17 -0.91
N ASP A 42 -29.87 15.26 -0.94
CA ASP A 42 -30.89 15.57 -1.94
C ASP A 42 -30.35 16.42 -3.09
N LYS A 43 -29.01 16.68 -3.05
CA LYS A 43 -28.24 17.48 -4.03
C LYS A 43 -28.48 19.00 -3.96
N ASN A 44 -29.12 19.50 -2.91
CA ASN A 44 -29.24 20.94 -2.68
C ASN A 44 -27.90 21.50 -2.19
N ASP A 45 -27.59 22.73 -2.58
CA ASP A 45 -26.43 23.44 -2.10
C ASP A 45 -26.71 23.98 -0.70
N ILE A 46 -25.88 23.61 0.27
CA ILE A 46 -25.96 24.02 1.66
C ILE A 46 -24.61 24.62 2.05
N GLU A 47 -24.64 25.79 2.69
CA GLU A 47 -23.48 26.38 3.33
C GLU A 47 -23.30 25.81 4.74
N SER A 48 -22.08 25.38 5.08
CA SER A 48 -21.75 24.85 6.41
C SER A 48 -20.41 25.39 6.89
N GLU A 49 -20.37 25.76 8.17
CA GLU A 49 -19.15 26.22 8.83
C GLU A 49 -18.21 25.07 9.18
N PHE A 50 -16.90 25.33 9.12
CA PHE A 50 -15.87 24.41 9.62
C PHE A 50 -15.73 24.55 11.14
N ARG A 51 -16.25 23.58 11.87
CA ARG A 51 -16.18 23.55 13.36
C ARG A 51 -15.09 22.59 13.86
N TYR A 52 -14.82 21.52 13.11
CA TYR A 52 -13.93 20.43 13.54
C TYR A 52 -12.69 20.29 12.67
N LEU A 53 -12.54 21.09 11.60
CA LEU A 53 -11.43 21.02 10.69
C LEU A 53 -10.36 22.06 11.03
N PRO A 54 -9.24 21.66 11.69
CA PRO A 54 -8.19 22.59 12.05
C PRO A 54 -7.53 23.24 10.85
N SER A 55 -6.99 24.43 11.01
CA SER A 55 -6.24 25.15 9.98
C SER A 55 -5.09 24.33 9.40
N SER A 56 -4.36 23.59 10.24
CA SER A 56 -3.29 22.68 9.83
C SER A 56 -3.78 21.58 8.89
N VAL A 57 -4.99 21.04 9.13
CA VAL A 57 -5.60 19.99 8.29
C VAL A 57 -6.14 20.59 6.99
N LYS A 58 -6.75 21.78 7.03
CA LYS A 58 -7.16 22.51 5.80
C LYS A 58 -5.98 22.66 4.83
N GLN A 59 -4.83 23.13 5.35
CA GLN A 59 -3.59 23.24 4.55
C GLN A 59 -3.11 21.91 3.99
N THR A 60 -3.25 20.79 4.72
CA THR A 60 -2.83 19.47 4.21
C THR A 60 -3.74 18.97 3.10
N ILE A 61 -5.04 19.24 3.18
CA ILE A 61 -6.00 18.88 2.14
C ILE A 61 -5.69 19.66 0.86
N VAL A 62 -5.43 20.97 0.94
CA VAL A 62 -5.01 21.76 -0.23
C VAL A 62 -3.73 21.18 -0.84
N LYS A 63 -2.70 20.90 -0.02
CA LYS A 63 -1.47 20.26 -0.49
C LYS A 63 -1.71 18.91 -1.16
N GLN A 64 -2.64 18.12 -0.65
CA GLN A 64 -3.03 16.84 -1.25
C GLN A 64 -3.63 17.04 -2.65
N VAL A 65 -4.53 18.01 -2.83
CA VAL A 65 -5.13 18.34 -4.13
C VAL A 65 -4.05 18.81 -5.10
N VAL A 66 -3.17 19.73 -4.68
CA VAL A 66 -2.02 20.21 -5.48
C VAL A 66 -1.12 19.05 -5.91
N SER A 67 -0.77 18.16 -5.00
CA SER A 67 0.07 16.99 -5.31
C SER A 67 -0.62 16.05 -6.31
N SER A 68 -1.92 15.84 -6.16
CA SER A 68 -2.71 15.01 -7.08
C SER A 68 -2.77 15.62 -8.49
N LEU A 69 -2.89 16.95 -8.62
CA LEU A 69 -2.83 17.64 -9.90
C LEU A 69 -1.45 17.53 -10.56
N LYS A 70 -0.37 17.71 -9.77
CA LYS A 70 1.01 17.53 -10.28
C LYS A 70 1.24 16.11 -10.79
N THR A 71 0.76 15.10 -10.05
CA THR A 71 0.82 13.69 -10.46
C THR A 71 0.05 13.46 -11.76
N LEU A 72 -1.16 14.01 -11.87
CA LEU A 72 -1.98 13.91 -13.08
C LEU A 72 -1.28 14.55 -14.29
N LYS A 73 -0.68 15.73 -14.12
CA LYS A 73 0.12 16.40 -15.15
C LYS A 73 1.30 15.53 -15.59
N THR A 74 2.05 14.95 -14.65
CA THR A 74 3.17 14.05 -14.93
C THR A 74 2.74 12.79 -15.68
N LEU A 75 1.60 12.20 -15.33
CA LEU A 75 1.05 11.04 -16.04
C LEU A 75 0.65 11.37 -17.48
N ARG A 76 0.12 12.57 -17.72
CA ARG A 76 -0.21 13.06 -19.07
C ARG A 76 1.04 13.25 -19.91
N THR A 77 2.06 13.94 -19.39
CA THR A 77 3.32 14.15 -20.11
C THR A 77 4.03 12.84 -20.45
N LYS A 78 3.91 11.81 -19.61
CA LYS A 78 4.45 10.46 -19.86
C LYS A 78 3.55 9.60 -20.77
N GLY A 79 2.44 10.10 -21.27
CA GLY A 79 1.52 9.38 -22.15
C GLY A 79 0.69 8.28 -21.48
N PHE A 80 0.76 8.13 -20.12
CA PHE A 80 0.01 7.11 -19.40
C PHE A 80 -1.49 7.42 -19.27
N GLN A 81 -1.85 8.71 -19.35
CA GLN A 81 -3.23 9.16 -19.24
C GLN A 81 -3.49 10.35 -20.15
N LYS A 82 -4.33 10.18 -21.17
CA LYS A 82 -4.66 11.24 -22.13
C LYS A 82 -5.64 12.28 -21.56
N HIS A 83 -6.66 11.79 -20.84
CA HIS A 83 -7.70 12.61 -20.23
C HIS A 83 -7.94 12.16 -18.81
N GLY A 84 -7.81 13.05 -17.87
CA GLY A 84 -8.10 12.76 -16.48
C GLY A 84 -8.40 14.05 -15.73
N ARG A 85 -9.42 13.99 -14.89
CA ARG A 85 -9.76 15.02 -13.92
C ARG A 85 -9.67 14.42 -12.53
N LEU A 86 -9.45 15.25 -11.52
CA LEU A 86 -9.66 14.82 -10.15
C LEU A 86 -11.14 14.55 -9.95
N ASN A 87 -11.46 13.43 -9.30
CA ASN A 87 -12.83 13.07 -9.00
C ASN A 87 -13.25 13.60 -7.63
N PHE A 88 -14.53 13.89 -7.49
CA PHE A 88 -15.15 14.09 -6.18
C PHE A 88 -15.03 12.83 -5.34
N ILE A 89 -14.76 12.99 -4.05
CA ILE A 89 -14.69 11.88 -3.12
C ILE A 89 -16.01 11.75 -2.34
N SER A 90 -16.47 10.50 -2.16
CA SER A 90 -17.63 10.21 -1.31
C SER A 90 -17.26 10.23 0.17
N GLU A 91 -16.02 9.90 0.51
CA GLU A 91 -15.51 9.83 1.87
C GLU A 91 -14.02 10.18 1.88
N LEU A 92 -13.60 10.99 2.86
CA LEU A 92 -12.18 11.19 3.14
C LEU A 92 -11.71 10.03 4.03
N THR A 93 -10.63 9.36 3.63
CA THR A 93 -10.14 8.16 4.33
C THR A 93 -8.92 8.42 5.20
N SER A 94 -8.25 9.56 5.02
CA SER A 94 -7.04 9.91 5.75
C SER A 94 -6.99 11.39 6.07
N ILE A 95 -6.57 11.72 7.29
CA ILE A 95 -6.30 13.09 7.75
C ILE A 95 -4.87 13.14 8.25
N ASN A 96 -4.06 14.01 7.64
CA ASN A 96 -2.68 14.21 8.06
C ASN A 96 -2.57 15.24 9.19
N LEU A 97 -1.82 14.87 10.22
CA LEU A 97 -1.44 15.69 11.37
C LEU A 97 0.06 15.98 11.25
N LYS A 98 0.42 17.24 10.99
CA LYS A 98 1.77 17.60 10.51
C LYS A 98 2.87 17.46 11.55
N GLN A 99 2.61 17.82 12.81
CA GLN A 99 3.66 18.08 13.78
C GLN A 99 3.36 17.43 15.12
N TYR A 100 4.29 16.60 15.59
CA TYR A 100 4.26 16.04 16.94
C TYR A 100 4.40 17.13 17.99
N GLY A 101 3.74 16.96 19.14
CA GLY A 101 3.68 17.96 20.21
C GLY A 101 2.65 19.06 19.98
N VAL A 102 2.32 19.40 18.73
CA VAL A 102 1.35 20.46 18.37
C VAL A 102 0.01 19.89 17.91
N THR A 103 0.02 19.10 16.83
CA THR A 103 -1.22 18.56 16.25
C THR A 103 -1.61 17.20 16.84
N HIS A 104 -0.66 16.48 17.37
CA HIS A 104 -0.86 15.21 18.07
C HIS A 104 0.30 14.94 19.02
N GLU A 105 0.03 14.19 20.08
CA GLU A 105 1.03 13.86 21.09
C GLU A 105 0.65 12.59 21.85
N ILE A 106 1.62 11.71 22.12
CA ILE A 106 1.47 10.55 22.97
C ILE A 106 1.59 10.99 24.44
N ARG A 107 0.50 10.88 25.19
CA ARG A 107 0.47 11.26 26.63
C ARG A 107 0.71 10.10 27.57
N SER A 108 0.30 8.91 27.18
CA SER A 108 0.53 7.69 27.98
C SER A 108 0.65 6.45 27.08
N SER A 109 0.86 5.28 27.67
CA SER A 109 0.89 4.00 26.95
C SER A 109 -0.41 3.64 26.21
N THR A 110 -1.52 4.35 26.51
CA THR A 110 -2.84 4.05 25.93
C THR A 110 -3.59 5.30 25.49
N LYS A 111 -3.04 6.51 25.62
CA LYS A 111 -3.75 7.76 25.35
C LYS A 111 -2.93 8.72 24.53
N MET A 112 -3.59 9.35 23.56
CA MET A 112 -3.04 10.42 22.72
C MET A 112 -3.88 11.68 22.85
N LYS A 113 -3.23 12.84 22.78
CA LYS A 113 -3.84 14.13 22.50
C LYS A 113 -3.91 14.33 20.99
N LEU A 114 -5.05 14.73 20.50
CA LEU A 114 -5.26 15.11 19.10
C LEU A 114 -5.80 16.54 19.06
N GLN A 115 -5.30 17.36 18.14
CA GLN A 115 -5.81 18.72 17.94
C GLN A 115 -7.32 18.70 17.71
N VAL A 116 -8.03 19.69 18.27
CA VAL A 116 -9.51 19.82 18.18
C VAL A 116 -10.31 18.86 19.08
N ILE A 117 -9.70 17.78 19.57
CA ILE A 117 -10.37 16.88 20.52
C ILE A 117 -9.94 17.27 21.93
N SER A 118 -10.84 17.84 22.72
CA SER A 118 -10.55 18.31 24.09
C SER A 118 -10.18 17.15 25.04
N LYS A 119 -10.77 15.97 24.83
CA LYS A 119 -10.49 14.77 25.63
C LYS A 119 -9.36 13.95 25.02
N LEU A 120 -8.58 13.32 25.89
CA LEU A 120 -7.57 12.34 25.44
C LEU A 120 -8.24 11.13 24.78
N VAL A 121 -7.77 10.78 23.59
CA VAL A 121 -8.27 9.63 22.82
C VAL A 121 -7.54 8.37 23.28
N LYS A 122 -8.30 7.31 23.58
CA LYS A 122 -7.73 6.00 23.87
C LYS A 122 -7.26 5.36 22.55
N VAL A 123 -5.99 4.94 22.52
CA VAL A 123 -5.34 4.32 21.35
C VAL A 123 -4.64 3.05 21.80
N SER A 124 -4.95 1.94 21.15
CA SER A 124 -4.29 0.66 21.39
C SER A 124 -3.01 0.55 20.54
N GLY A 125 -1.97 -0.09 21.07
CA GLY A 125 -0.72 -0.36 20.34
C GLY A 125 0.39 0.69 20.53
N ILE A 126 0.18 1.76 21.27
CA ILE A 126 1.23 2.79 21.54
C ILE A 126 2.46 2.17 22.23
N GLN A 127 2.28 1.14 23.03
CA GLN A 127 3.38 0.43 23.72
C GLN A 127 4.44 -0.10 22.75
N GLN A 128 4.05 -0.46 21.51
CA GLN A 128 4.97 -0.98 20.50
C GLN A 128 6.07 0.02 20.11
N ILE A 129 5.77 1.32 20.20
CA ILE A 129 6.68 2.39 19.81
C ILE A 129 7.30 3.12 21.02
N LYS A 130 6.59 3.17 22.16
CA LYS A 130 7.05 3.88 23.35
C LYS A 130 8.31 3.28 23.99
N ASN A 131 8.48 1.96 23.85
CA ASN A 131 9.59 1.23 24.46
C ASN A 131 10.87 1.22 23.61
N ILE A 132 10.84 1.81 22.42
CA ILE A 132 12.01 1.90 21.56
C ILE A 132 12.77 3.18 21.94
N LYS A 133 14.02 3.03 22.44
CA LYS A 133 14.89 4.15 22.79
C LYS A 133 15.38 4.86 21.51
N GLY A 134 15.49 6.18 21.55
CA GLY A 134 16.03 6.97 20.43
C GLY A 134 15.06 7.10 19.24
N ILE A 135 13.75 7.02 19.47
CA ILE A 135 12.74 7.29 18.45
C ILE A 135 12.31 8.75 18.51
N ASP A 136 12.37 9.40 17.36
CA ASP A 136 11.76 10.70 17.11
C ASP A 136 10.41 10.53 16.40
N PHE A 137 9.40 11.22 16.91
CA PHE A 137 8.06 11.22 16.33
C PHE A 137 7.87 12.42 15.41
N ALA A 138 7.31 12.19 14.22
CA ALA A 138 7.05 13.22 13.24
C ALA A 138 5.55 13.41 13.00
N ASN A 139 5.13 13.40 11.74
CA ASN A 139 3.73 13.50 11.37
C ASN A 139 2.96 12.20 11.65
N ALA A 140 1.66 12.34 11.78
CA ALA A 140 0.76 11.20 11.88
C ALA A 140 -0.40 11.30 10.89
N ASN A 141 -1.01 10.17 10.56
CA ASN A 141 -2.24 10.12 9.77
C ASN A 141 -3.34 9.43 10.59
N ILE A 142 -4.49 10.06 10.72
CA ILE A 142 -5.69 9.41 11.20
C ILE A 142 -6.34 8.74 9.99
N LEU A 143 -6.51 7.43 10.04
CA LEU A 143 -7.08 6.62 8.98
C LEU A 143 -8.49 6.19 9.36
N ASN A 144 -9.45 6.45 8.48
CA ASN A 144 -10.81 5.91 8.58
C ASN A 144 -10.90 4.63 7.76
N THR A 145 -11.04 3.51 8.42
CA THR A 145 -11.06 2.18 7.79
C THR A 145 -12.38 1.46 8.07
N PRO A 146 -12.73 0.41 7.32
CA PRO A 146 -13.92 -0.40 7.61
C PRO A 146 -13.95 -1.02 9.02
N ASN A 147 -12.79 -1.21 9.65
CA ASN A 147 -12.66 -1.76 11.01
C ASN A 147 -12.60 -0.69 12.10
N GLY A 148 -12.61 0.59 11.75
CA GLY A 148 -12.54 1.71 12.70
C GLY A 148 -11.43 2.68 12.37
N TYR A 149 -11.10 3.53 13.35
CA TYR A 149 -10.06 4.53 13.20
C TYR A 149 -8.70 3.99 13.65
N TYR A 150 -7.67 4.30 12.87
CA TYR A 150 -6.28 4.00 13.18
C TYR A 150 -5.45 5.27 13.14
N VAL A 151 -4.38 5.28 13.88
CA VAL A 151 -3.37 6.35 13.81
C VAL A 151 -2.07 5.73 13.34
N ALA A 152 -1.58 6.17 12.18
CA ALA A 152 -0.27 5.82 11.66
C ALA A 152 0.70 6.96 11.99
N ILE A 153 1.67 6.71 12.85
CA ILE A 153 2.65 7.69 13.30
C ILE A 153 3.98 7.41 12.58
N THR A 154 4.55 8.43 11.97
CA THR A 154 5.88 8.36 11.39
C THR A 154 6.91 8.48 12.51
N CYS A 155 7.79 7.50 12.60
CA CYS A 155 8.86 7.44 13.57
C CYS A 155 10.21 7.37 12.85
N TYR A 156 11.19 8.09 13.36
CA TYR A 156 12.58 8.02 12.91
C TYR A 156 13.43 7.40 14.01
N GLU A 157 14.32 6.51 13.62
CA GLU A 157 15.30 5.87 14.50
C GLU A 157 16.69 6.18 13.96
N ASP A 158 17.65 6.46 14.86
CA ASP A 158 19.05 6.63 14.47
C ASP A 158 19.58 5.32 13.88
N LYS A 159 20.19 5.41 12.70
CA LYS A 159 20.79 4.26 12.00
C LYS A 159 21.83 3.55 12.84
N ASN A 160 22.55 4.28 13.70
CA ASN A 160 23.59 3.72 14.58
C ASN A 160 23.00 2.85 15.71
N LEU A 161 21.71 3.07 16.06
CA LEU A 161 21.01 2.28 17.08
C LEU A 161 20.33 1.04 16.48
N LYS A 162 20.31 0.92 15.15
CA LYS A 162 19.72 -0.22 14.45
C LYS A 162 20.51 -1.49 14.79
N ARG A 163 19.86 -2.43 15.48
CA ARG A 163 20.48 -3.71 15.79
C ARG A 163 20.83 -4.44 14.51
N LYS A 164 22.12 -4.74 14.31
CA LYS A 164 22.55 -5.64 13.23
C LYS A 164 21.93 -7.01 13.48
N VAL A 165 21.17 -7.51 12.52
CA VAL A 165 20.67 -8.88 12.57
C VAL A 165 21.87 -9.80 12.38
N LYS A 166 22.05 -10.76 13.29
CA LYS A 166 23.09 -11.78 13.13
C LYS A 166 22.67 -12.71 11.99
N THR A 167 23.49 -12.79 10.96
CA THR A 167 23.23 -13.61 9.80
C THR A 167 23.86 -15.00 9.95
N ASN A 168 23.44 -15.95 9.11
CA ASN A 168 23.88 -17.35 9.14
C ASN A 168 25.06 -17.65 8.17
N GLY A 169 25.63 -16.62 7.53
CA GLY A 169 26.72 -16.75 6.57
C GLY A 169 26.31 -17.31 5.21
N LYS A 170 25.02 -17.55 4.96
CA LYS A 170 24.51 -18.17 3.73
C LYS A 170 23.90 -17.16 2.78
N THR A 171 23.98 -17.49 1.48
CA THR A 171 23.24 -16.78 0.43
C THR A 171 22.06 -17.62 0.00
N ILE A 172 20.93 -16.97 -0.34
CA ILE A 172 19.74 -17.63 -0.89
C ILE A 172 19.22 -16.87 -2.10
N GLY A 173 18.89 -17.60 -3.15
CA GLY A 173 18.20 -17.10 -4.32
C GLY A 173 16.70 -17.35 -4.23
N ILE A 174 15.89 -16.48 -4.85
CA ILE A 174 14.42 -16.59 -4.86
C ILE A 174 13.91 -16.31 -6.27
N ASP A 175 13.21 -17.29 -6.83
CA ASP A 175 12.43 -17.15 -8.06
C ASP A 175 10.95 -16.88 -7.75
N PHE A 176 10.36 -15.93 -8.48
CA PHE A 176 8.93 -15.60 -8.40
C PHE A 176 8.16 -16.31 -9.50
N GLY A 177 7.15 -17.10 -9.15
CA GLY A 177 6.37 -17.86 -10.10
C GLY A 177 4.86 -17.68 -10.01
N CYS A 178 4.15 -18.01 -11.09
CA CYS A 178 2.69 -18.02 -11.13
C CYS A 178 2.07 -19.34 -10.65
N GLN A 179 2.78 -20.46 -10.75
CA GLN A 179 2.34 -21.76 -10.23
C GLN A 179 2.81 -21.95 -8.80
N THR A 180 4.09 -21.89 -8.58
CA THR A 180 4.71 -21.79 -7.27
C THR A 180 5.01 -20.33 -7.00
N SER A 181 4.51 -19.78 -5.90
CA SER A 181 4.62 -18.34 -5.62
C SER A 181 6.06 -17.90 -5.40
N LEU A 182 6.82 -18.70 -4.65
CA LEU A 182 8.25 -18.52 -4.37
C LEU A 182 8.94 -19.88 -4.43
N THR A 183 10.04 -19.95 -5.15
CA THR A 183 10.97 -21.08 -5.14
C THR A 183 12.32 -20.57 -4.64
N TYR A 184 12.93 -21.29 -3.73
CA TYR A 184 14.21 -20.94 -3.13
C TYR A 184 15.31 -21.83 -3.69
N SER A 185 16.54 -21.32 -3.75
CA SER A 185 17.70 -22.06 -4.27
C SER A 185 18.09 -23.28 -3.43
N ASP A 186 17.58 -23.40 -2.21
CA ASP A 186 17.72 -24.60 -1.37
C ASP A 186 16.71 -25.71 -1.70
N GLY A 187 15.86 -25.52 -2.71
CA GLY A 187 14.82 -26.45 -3.13
C GLY A 187 13.46 -26.23 -2.45
N THR A 188 13.39 -25.36 -1.45
CA THR A 188 12.13 -25.06 -0.76
C THR A 188 11.16 -24.35 -1.70
N LYS A 189 9.90 -24.76 -1.68
CA LYS A 189 8.82 -24.16 -2.50
C LYS A 189 7.69 -23.70 -1.61
N GLN A 190 7.21 -22.48 -1.84
CA GLN A 190 6.11 -21.88 -1.06
C GLN A 190 4.99 -21.41 -1.97
N ASN A 191 3.79 -21.95 -1.76
CA ASN A 191 2.58 -21.51 -2.44
C ASN A 191 1.79 -20.56 -1.54
N ILE A 192 1.50 -19.38 -2.07
CA ILE A 192 0.76 -18.33 -1.37
C ILE A 192 -0.48 -18.02 -2.19
N SER A 193 -1.66 -18.29 -1.63
CA SER A 193 -2.93 -17.92 -2.27
C SER A 193 -3.94 -17.45 -1.23
N PHE A 194 -4.52 -16.29 -1.47
CA PHE A 194 -5.61 -15.72 -0.68
C PHE A 194 -6.84 -15.58 -1.57
N GLU A 195 -7.59 -16.66 -1.68
CA GLU A 195 -8.83 -16.66 -2.45
C GLU A 195 -9.95 -15.89 -1.73
N GLU A 196 -10.90 -15.40 -2.53
CA GLU A 196 -12.10 -14.78 -1.99
C GLU A 196 -12.95 -15.80 -1.24
N SER A 197 -13.27 -15.52 0.03
CA SER A 197 -14.14 -16.37 0.82
C SER A 197 -15.57 -16.41 0.26
N ASP A 198 -16.28 -17.51 0.45
CA ASP A 198 -17.69 -17.63 0.02
C ASP A 198 -18.56 -16.57 0.67
N ARG A 199 -18.23 -16.19 1.92
CA ARG A 199 -18.88 -15.07 2.60
C ARG A 199 -18.73 -13.76 1.81
N LEU A 200 -17.57 -13.47 1.26
CA LEU A 200 -17.36 -12.27 0.44
C LEU A 200 -18.19 -12.33 -0.84
N LYS A 201 -18.20 -13.47 -1.54
CA LYS A 201 -19.02 -13.67 -2.75
C LYS A 201 -20.51 -13.48 -2.46
N ILE A 202 -21.00 -14.00 -1.33
CA ILE A 202 -22.41 -13.81 -0.90
C ILE A 202 -22.72 -12.34 -0.63
N LEU A 203 -21.81 -11.63 0.06
CA LEU A 203 -21.98 -10.20 0.34
C LEU A 203 -22.00 -9.36 -0.94
N GLN A 204 -21.15 -9.67 -1.91
CA GLN A 204 -21.09 -9.00 -3.21
C GLN A 204 -22.40 -9.22 -4.00
N ARG A 205 -22.93 -10.47 -4.05
CA ARG A 205 -24.24 -10.78 -4.67
C ARG A 205 -25.39 -10.03 -3.99
N LYS A 206 -25.35 -9.92 -2.64
CA LYS A 206 -26.36 -9.13 -1.90
C LYS A 206 -26.23 -7.64 -2.21
N LEU A 207 -25.04 -7.12 -2.40
CA LEU A 207 -24.78 -5.72 -2.71
C LEU A 207 -25.33 -5.34 -4.09
N SER A 208 -25.15 -6.21 -5.11
CA SER A 208 -25.66 -5.95 -6.47
C SER A 208 -27.18 -5.77 -6.53
N LYS A 209 -27.90 -6.42 -5.60
CA LYS A 209 -29.37 -6.34 -5.50
C LYS A 209 -29.90 -5.16 -4.66
N LYS A 210 -29.02 -4.27 -4.16
CA LYS A 210 -29.44 -3.15 -3.29
C LYS A 210 -29.49 -1.82 -4.04
N THR A 211 -30.51 -1.04 -3.75
CA THR A 211 -30.68 0.31 -4.28
C THR A 211 -29.50 1.18 -3.91
N LYS A 212 -28.98 1.92 -4.90
CA LYS A 212 -27.90 2.90 -4.69
C LYS A 212 -28.32 3.91 -3.62
N ARG A 213 -27.36 4.36 -2.79
CA ARG A 213 -27.56 5.34 -1.70
C ARG A 213 -28.45 4.89 -0.53
N SER A 214 -28.86 3.62 -0.44
CA SER A 214 -29.62 3.13 0.70
C SER A 214 -28.73 2.80 1.90
N ASN A 215 -29.21 3.05 3.13
CA ASN A 215 -28.49 2.68 4.36
C ASN A 215 -28.15 1.18 4.44
N ARG A 216 -29.00 0.34 3.88
CA ARG A 216 -28.76 -1.12 3.79
C ARG A 216 -27.57 -1.43 2.88
N ARG A 217 -27.42 -0.70 1.77
CA ARG A 217 -26.28 -0.82 0.87
C ARG A 217 -24.99 -0.40 1.57
N ASP A 218 -24.98 0.72 2.30
CA ASP A 218 -23.81 1.23 3.01
C ASP A 218 -23.34 0.26 4.10
N LYS A 219 -24.28 -0.36 4.82
CA LYS A 219 -23.95 -1.43 5.78
C LYS A 219 -23.28 -2.63 5.12
N LEU A 220 -23.71 -3.01 3.89
CA LEU A 220 -23.08 -4.09 3.12
C LEU A 220 -21.68 -3.71 2.64
N ILE A 221 -21.51 -2.49 2.11
CA ILE A 221 -20.19 -1.97 1.69
C ILE A 221 -19.19 -2.05 2.86
N ARG A 222 -19.59 -1.63 4.07
CA ARG A 222 -18.72 -1.75 5.26
C ARG A 222 -18.40 -3.21 5.60
N LYS A 223 -19.36 -4.13 5.49
CA LYS A 223 -19.11 -5.56 5.73
C LYS A 223 -18.13 -6.14 4.70
N ILE A 224 -18.28 -5.79 3.43
CA ILE A 224 -17.36 -6.19 2.36
C ILE A 224 -15.97 -5.60 2.60
N GLY A 225 -15.90 -4.30 2.95
CA GLY A 225 -14.65 -3.64 3.30
C GLY A 225 -13.89 -4.34 4.43
N LYS A 226 -14.60 -4.80 5.47
CA LYS A 226 -14.01 -5.60 6.57
C LYS A 226 -13.40 -6.92 6.07
N GLN A 227 -14.07 -7.61 5.13
CA GLN A 227 -13.53 -8.86 4.56
C GLN A 227 -12.25 -8.59 3.74
N TYR A 228 -12.25 -7.56 2.90
CA TYR A 228 -11.05 -7.17 2.17
C TYR A 228 -9.91 -6.74 3.09
N GLN A 229 -10.20 -5.97 4.13
CA GLN A 229 -9.18 -5.57 5.11
C GLN A 229 -8.59 -6.79 5.83
N HIS A 230 -9.41 -7.77 6.21
CA HIS A 230 -8.94 -9.01 6.81
C HIS A 230 -8.01 -9.79 5.87
N MET A 231 -8.39 -9.94 4.60
CA MET A 231 -7.52 -10.56 3.58
C MET A 231 -6.21 -9.80 3.41
N ASN A 232 -6.27 -8.47 3.34
CA ASN A 232 -5.07 -7.65 3.21
C ASN A 232 -4.13 -7.77 4.42
N ASN A 233 -4.69 -7.82 5.63
CA ASN A 233 -3.91 -8.04 6.84
C ASN A 233 -3.20 -9.41 6.81
N LYS A 234 -3.85 -10.48 6.34
CA LYS A 234 -3.21 -11.78 6.13
C LYS A 234 -2.07 -11.71 5.12
N LYS A 235 -2.24 -11.00 4.01
CA LYS A 235 -1.19 -10.78 2.99
C LYS A 235 0.01 -10.03 3.58
N ILE A 236 -0.25 -9.02 4.40
CA ILE A 236 0.79 -8.25 5.10
C ILE A 236 1.54 -9.14 6.10
N ASP A 237 0.82 -9.96 6.87
CA ASP A 237 1.40 -10.85 7.88
C ASP A 237 2.32 -11.88 7.24
N ILE A 238 1.85 -12.64 6.24
CA ILE A 238 2.69 -13.62 5.55
C ILE A 238 3.93 -12.98 4.90
N SER A 239 3.75 -11.80 4.27
CA SER A 239 4.87 -11.10 3.67
C SER A 239 5.87 -10.57 4.70
N ASN A 240 5.43 -10.21 5.92
CA ASN A 240 6.33 -9.86 7.02
C ASN A 240 7.11 -11.07 7.53
N LYS A 241 6.45 -12.24 7.65
CA LYS A 241 7.10 -13.49 8.07
C LYS A 241 8.18 -13.91 7.10
N ILE A 242 7.89 -13.92 5.80
CA ILE A 242 8.86 -14.23 4.75
C ILE A 242 10.08 -13.29 4.82
N VAL A 243 9.83 -11.99 4.89
CA VAL A 243 10.94 -11.00 5.00
C VAL A 243 11.72 -11.17 6.30
N HIS A 244 11.05 -11.54 7.40
CA HIS A 244 11.74 -11.77 8.68
C HIS A 244 12.65 -13.00 8.62
N GLU A 245 12.19 -14.09 8.02
CA GLU A 245 12.98 -15.31 7.81
C GLU A 245 14.20 -15.04 6.92
N LEU A 246 14.01 -14.24 5.86
CA LEU A 246 15.09 -13.93 4.91
C LEU A 246 16.15 -12.98 5.48
N LYS A 247 15.88 -12.24 6.56
CA LYS A 247 16.88 -11.39 7.23
C LYS A 247 18.03 -12.17 7.86
N GLN A 248 17.88 -13.47 8.10
CA GLN A 248 18.95 -14.31 8.63
C GLN A 248 20.05 -14.64 7.60
N TYR A 249 19.81 -14.46 6.31
CA TYR A 249 20.81 -14.72 5.26
C TYR A 249 21.71 -13.50 5.07
N ASP A 250 22.97 -13.77 4.69
CA ASP A 250 23.91 -12.69 4.36
C ASP A 250 23.49 -11.95 3.09
N LYS A 251 23.05 -12.72 2.09
CA LYS A 251 22.58 -12.17 0.83
C LYS A 251 21.30 -12.89 0.41
N VAL A 252 20.33 -12.10 -0.05
CA VAL A 252 19.10 -12.58 -0.68
C VAL A 252 19.12 -12.09 -2.12
N ILE A 253 19.12 -13.01 -3.07
CA ILE A 253 19.20 -12.70 -4.50
C ILE A 253 17.83 -12.86 -5.12
N ILE A 254 17.37 -11.86 -5.85
CA ILE A 254 16.13 -11.91 -6.63
C ILE A 254 16.39 -11.35 -8.04
N GLN A 255 15.60 -11.77 -9.01
CA GLN A 255 15.58 -11.14 -10.32
C GLN A 255 14.58 -9.98 -10.36
N ASP A 256 14.84 -8.94 -11.16
CA ASP A 256 13.94 -7.78 -11.33
C ASP A 256 12.72 -8.12 -12.21
N GLU A 257 11.92 -9.06 -11.75
CA GLU A 257 10.69 -9.49 -12.43
C GLU A 257 9.63 -8.39 -12.52
N GLN A 258 9.08 -8.18 -13.72
CA GLN A 258 8.03 -7.21 -13.96
C GLN A 258 6.64 -7.80 -13.74
N LEU A 259 6.27 -8.04 -12.49
CA LEU A 259 4.99 -8.62 -12.09
C LEU A 259 3.77 -7.89 -12.69
N SER A 260 3.87 -6.59 -12.96
CA SER A 260 2.81 -5.81 -13.62
C SER A 260 2.57 -6.24 -15.07
N LYS A 261 3.60 -6.72 -15.79
CA LYS A 261 3.44 -7.31 -17.13
C LYS A 261 2.71 -8.65 -17.05
N TRP A 262 3.05 -9.49 -16.08
CA TRP A 262 2.37 -10.77 -15.87
C TRP A 262 0.87 -10.60 -15.62
N MET A 263 0.47 -9.54 -14.91
CA MET A 263 -0.95 -9.22 -14.71
C MET A 263 -1.69 -8.94 -16.02
N LYS A 264 -1.01 -8.31 -16.99
CA LYS A 264 -1.62 -7.95 -18.30
C LYS A 264 -1.77 -9.16 -19.24
N ILE A 265 -0.91 -10.18 -19.12
CA ILE A 265 -0.93 -11.38 -19.96
C ILE A 265 -1.74 -12.54 -19.37
N GLY A 266 -2.72 -12.25 -18.53
CA GLY A 266 -3.69 -13.24 -18.03
C GLY A 266 -3.44 -13.79 -16.63
N HIS A 267 -2.31 -13.49 -15.99
CA HIS A 267 -1.99 -13.99 -14.65
C HIS A 267 -2.47 -13.06 -13.50
N GLY A 268 -3.26 -12.03 -13.80
CA GLY A 268 -3.66 -10.99 -12.83
C GLY A 268 -4.32 -11.54 -11.57
N LYS A 269 -5.19 -12.55 -11.71
CA LYS A 269 -5.86 -13.17 -10.55
C LYS A 269 -4.84 -13.89 -9.64
N LYS A 270 -3.95 -14.71 -10.19
CA LYS A 270 -2.94 -15.44 -9.42
C LYS A 270 -1.99 -14.49 -8.68
N ILE A 271 -1.48 -13.46 -9.35
CA ILE A 271 -0.57 -12.47 -8.76
C ILE A 271 -1.28 -11.67 -7.67
N SER A 272 -2.53 -11.25 -7.91
CA SER A 272 -3.33 -10.53 -6.90
C SER A 272 -3.61 -11.39 -5.66
N HIS A 273 -3.88 -12.69 -5.84
CA HIS A 273 -4.10 -13.62 -4.74
C HIS A 273 -2.78 -13.98 -4.03
N GLY A 274 -1.68 -14.14 -4.76
CA GLY A 274 -0.37 -14.55 -4.23
C GLY A 274 0.41 -13.46 -3.50
N CYS A 275 -0.05 -12.21 -3.46
CA CYS A 275 0.63 -11.05 -2.86
C CYS A 275 2.11 -10.83 -3.26
N LEU A 276 2.55 -11.39 -4.40
CA LEU A 276 3.97 -11.34 -4.85
C LEU A 276 4.51 -9.90 -4.94
N GLY A 277 3.70 -8.96 -5.44
CA GLY A 277 4.09 -7.54 -5.51
C GLY A 277 4.36 -6.92 -4.15
N LEU A 278 3.62 -7.32 -3.10
CA LEU A 278 3.84 -6.87 -1.74
C LEU A 278 5.12 -7.46 -1.16
N ILE A 279 5.38 -8.75 -1.40
CA ILE A 279 6.61 -9.43 -0.97
C ILE A 279 7.80 -8.77 -1.65
N LYS A 280 7.80 -8.66 -2.98
CA LYS A 280 8.89 -8.00 -3.73
C LYS A 280 9.15 -6.59 -3.22
N SER A 281 8.10 -5.78 -3.02
CA SER A 281 8.24 -4.40 -2.51
C SER A 281 8.87 -4.32 -1.12
N LYS A 282 8.71 -5.35 -0.29
CA LYS A 282 9.34 -5.43 1.03
C LYS A 282 10.77 -5.94 0.94
N LEU A 283 11.03 -6.95 0.10
CA LEU A 283 12.39 -7.46 -0.14
C LEU A 283 13.31 -6.36 -0.66
N MET A 284 12.85 -5.55 -1.61
CA MET A 284 13.59 -4.39 -2.14
C MET A 284 14.00 -3.34 -1.10
N LYS A 285 13.48 -3.42 0.12
CA LYS A 285 13.81 -2.52 1.24
C LYS A 285 14.76 -3.16 2.25
N MET A 286 15.18 -4.40 2.03
CA MET A 286 16.12 -5.08 2.90
C MET A 286 17.55 -4.60 2.59
N ASP A 287 18.39 -4.55 3.63
CA ASP A 287 19.78 -4.11 3.48
C ASP A 287 20.67 -5.19 2.81
N ASN A 288 20.25 -6.47 2.84
CA ASN A 288 20.99 -7.65 2.31
C ASN A 288 20.45 -8.15 0.97
N ILE A 289 19.64 -7.35 0.25
CA ILE A 289 19.08 -7.74 -1.05
C ILE A 289 20.04 -7.46 -2.19
N VAL A 290 20.17 -8.42 -3.12
CA VAL A 290 20.87 -8.28 -4.39
C VAL A 290 19.84 -8.50 -5.51
N VAL A 291 19.74 -7.56 -6.42
CA VAL A 291 18.78 -7.60 -7.52
C VAL A 291 19.51 -7.85 -8.82
N LEU A 292 19.21 -8.96 -9.46
CA LEU A 292 19.74 -9.30 -10.78
C LEU A 292 18.92 -8.59 -11.87
N ASP A 293 19.60 -8.25 -12.96
CA ASP A 293 18.93 -7.70 -14.13
C ASP A 293 17.93 -8.70 -14.72
N LYS A 294 16.78 -8.20 -15.15
CA LYS A 294 15.69 -8.99 -15.73
C LYS A 294 16.05 -9.72 -17.05
N TYR A 295 17.13 -9.29 -17.72
CA TYR A 295 17.58 -9.90 -18.98
C TYR A 295 18.56 -11.06 -18.77
N ILE A 296 19.04 -11.30 -17.55
CA ILE A 296 19.84 -12.47 -17.23
C ILE A 296 18.97 -13.72 -17.40
N PRO A 297 19.34 -14.67 -18.26
CA PRO A 297 18.52 -15.86 -18.53
C PRO A 297 18.69 -16.91 -17.41
N THR A 298 18.34 -16.57 -16.16
CA THR A 298 18.54 -17.44 -14.98
C THR A 298 17.97 -18.84 -15.17
N THR A 299 16.82 -18.97 -15.82
CA THR A 299 16.18 -20.25 -16.10
C THR A 299 16.94 -21.10 -17.11
N LYS A 300 17.74 -20.50 -18.03
CA LYS A 300 18.42 -21.19 -19.16
C LYS A 300 19.91 -21.33 -18.95
N LEU A 301 20.54 -20.57 -18.07
CA LEU A 301 21.98 -20.54 -17.85
C LEU A 301 22.38 -21.67 -16.89
N CYS A 302 23.13 -22.66 -17.37
CA CYS A 302 23.61 -23.74 -16.52
C CYS A 302 24.57 -23.24 -15.44
N THR A 303 24.25 -23.49 -14.20
CA THR A 303 25.07 -23.09 -13.03
C THR A 303 26.37 -23.87 -12.92
N SER A 304 26.47 -25.09 -13.55
CA SER A 304 27.63 -25.93 -13.49
C SER A 304 28.68 -25.62 -14.56
N CYS A 305 28.25 -25.27 -15.79
CA CYS A 305 29.20 -25.10 -16.91
C CYS A 305 29.03 -23.79 -17.70
N GLY A 306 28.11 -22.92 -17.28
CA GLY A 306 27.85 -21.63 -17.94
C GLY A 306 27.18 -21.71 -19.31
N ASN A 307 26.79 -22.90 -19.79
CA ASN A 307 26.12 -23.05 -21.08
C ASN A 307 24.66 -22.53 -21.01
N VAL A 308 24.22 -21.87 -22.08
CA VAL A 308 22.84 -21.42 -22.21
C VAL A 308 22.02 -22.47 -22.96
N HIS A 309 20.91 -22.91 -22.38
CA HIS A 309 19.99 -23.88 -22.98
C HIS A 309 18.91 -23.17 -23.79
N ASP A 310 19.16 -22.86 -25.07
CA ASP A 310 18.30 -22.05 -25.92
C ASP A 310 16.93 -22.69 -26.19
N THR A 311 16.87 -24.01 -26.31
CA THR A 311 15.63 -24.75 -26.63
C THR A 311 14.73 -25.03 -25.44
N LEU A 312 15.15 -24.67 -24.21
CA LEU A 312 14.32 -24.83 -23.00
C LEU A 312 13.05 -23.99 -23.09
N THR A 313 11.89 -24.61 -22.89
CA THR A 313 10.58 -23.99 -22.97
C THR A 313 9.95 -23.75 -21.59
N GLN A 314 8.87 -22.95 -21.55
CA GLN A 314 8.12 -22.73 -20.30
C GLN A 314 7.37 -23.98 -19.80
N TYR A 315 7.20 -25.01 -20.61
CA TYR A 315 6.52 -26.27 -20.29
C TYR A 315 7.46 -27.30 -19.64
N ASP A 316 8.74 -27.14 -19.84
CA ASP A 316 9.76 -28.02 -19.24
C ASP A 316 9.81 -27.75 -17.74
N ARG A 317 9.73 -28.81 -16.93
CA ARG A 317 9.80 -28.73 -15.47
C ARG A 317 11.16 -29.10 -14.91
N ILE A 318 11.94 -29.80 -15.69
CA ILE A 318 13.28 -30.22 -15.34
C ILE A 318 14.26 -29.53 -16.30
N PHE A 319 15.26 -28.88 -15.75
CA PHE A 319 16.41 -28.40 -16.51
C PHE A 319 17.40 -29.52 -16.71
N ILE A 320 17.78 -29.80 -17.94
CA ILE A 320 18.84 -30.74 -18.29
C ILE A 320 19.82 -30.00 -19.19
N CYS A 321 21.05 -29.81 -18.72
CA CYS A 321 22.06 -29.09 -19.51
C CYS A 321 22.50 -29.95 -20.73
N PRO A 322 22.38 -29.44 -21.98
CA PRO A 322 22.77 -30.21 -23.17
C PRO A 322 24.28 -30.37 -23.28
N LYS A 323 25.09 -29.58 -22.56
CA LYS A 323 26.55 -29.65 -22.62
C LYS A 323 27.15 -30.53 -21.53
N CYS A 324 26.70 -30.45 -20.29
CA CYS A 324 27.31 -31.17 -19.16
C CYS A 324 26.41 -32.21 -18.51
N GLY A 325 25.14 -32.35 -18.96
CA GLY A 325 24.19 -33.31 -18.41
C GLY A 325 23.64 -32.97 -17.02
N SER A 326 24.00 -31.82 -16.43
CA SER A 326 23.49 -31.38 -15.11
C SER A 326 21.97 -31.30 -15.15
N THR A 327 21.31 -31.93 -14.17
CA THR A 327 19.86 -32.04 -14.08
C THR A 327 19.37 -31.43 -12.78
N MET A 328 18.32 -30.57 -12.85
CA MET A 328 17.73 -29.92 -11.70
C MET A 328 16.27 -29.55 -11.99
N ASP A 329 15.45 -29.38 -10.94
CA ASP A 329 14.14 -28.73 -11.08
C ASP A 329 14.34 -27.33 -11.66
N ARG A 330 13.59 -26.97 -12.70
CA ARG A 330 13.80 -25.72 -13.44
C ARG A 330 13.58 -24.47 -12.59
N ASP A 331 12.58 -24.49 -11.69
CA ASP A 331 12.26 -23.34 -10.86
C ASP A 331 13.32 -23.17 -9.74
N VAL A 332 13.88 -24.28 -9.22
CA VAL A 332 15.01 -24.24 -8.28
C VAL A 332 16.29 -23.80 -8.99
N HIS A 333 16.48 -24.22 -10.25
CA HIS A 333 17.61 -23.81 -11.09
C HIS A 333 17.60 -22.29 -11.34
N ALA A 334 16.39 -21.69 -11.51
CA ALA A 334 16.21 -20.26 -11.73
C ALA A 334 16.43 -19.41 -10.46
N ALA A 335 16.26 -20.02 -9.28
CA ALA A 335 16.40 -19.38 -7.98
C ALA A 335 17.87 -19.31 -7.53
#